data_9d4ac2185a5f835ad72c28bb51659658
#
_entry.id   9d4ac2185a5f835ad72c28bb51659658
#
_cell.length_a   1.000
_cell.length_b   1.000
_cell.length_c   1.000
_cell.angle_alpha   90.00
_cell.angle_beta   90.00
_cell.angle_gamma   90.00
#
_symmetry.space_group_name_H-M   'P 1'
#
loop_
_entity.id
_entity.type
_entity.pdbx_description
1 polymer ?
#
loop_
_entity_poly.entity_id
_entity_poly.type
_entity_poly.pdbx_seq_one_letter_code
_entity_poly.pdbx_strand_id
1 'polypeptide(L)'
;EKKYVLALDQGTTSSRAILFDRHGHIKGSVAREFPQIYPREGWVEHDPTDIWSTTYGCMMEVIAKSGIHESEISSIGITNQRETTVLWNRETGAPLMNAIVWQCRRSAGIIEALTDSERSIIKEKTGLIPDAYFSAGKIKWVFDNVDGARELAENGKLAFGTVDSWLIYKLTGEHATDRTNASRTMLPADEHGREANREQKWTSYDNRRYLFG
;
A
#
# COMPACT_ATOMS: atom_id res chain seq x y z
N GLU A 1 17.65 12.89 23.97
CA GLU A 1 18.20 11.58 23.64
C GLU A 1 17.10 10.70 23.06
N LYS A 2 17.38 10.02 21.93
CA LYS A 2 16.43 9.12 21.28
C LYS A 2 16.35 7.81 22.06
N LYS A 3 15.15 7.48 22.57
CA LYS A 3 14.93 6.37 23.52
C LYS A 3 13.88 5.36 23.06
N TYR A 4 13.04 5.75 22.08
CA TYR A 4 11.85 5.00 21.71
C TYR A 4 11.83 4.67 20.23
N VAL A 5 11.13 3.59 19.90
CA VAL A 5 10.73 3.20 18.54
C VAL A 5 9.21 3.16 18.50
N LEU A 6 8.63 3.73 17.47
CA LEU A 6 7.20 3.71 17.22
C LEU A 6 6.90 2.69 16.13
N ALA A 7 6.02 1.74 16.41
CA ALA A 7 5.51 0.80 15.42
C ALA A 7 4.08 1.18 15.03
N LEU A 8 3.83 1.31 13.73
CA LEU A 8 2.51 1.50 13.14
C LEU A 8 2.07 0.19 12.49
N ASP A 9 0.97 -0.37 12.98
CA ASP A 9 0.37 -1.60 12.47
C ASP A 9 -0.98 -1.27 11.85
N GLN A 10 -1.01 -1.17 10.52
CA GLN A 10 -2.22 -0.89 9.77
C GLN A 10 -2.83 -2.21 9.26
N GLY A 11 -3.78 -2.75 10.02
CA GLY A 11 -4.46 -4.00 9.71
C GLY A 11 -5.69 -3.82 8.81
N THR A 12 -6.37 -4.93 8.53
CA THR A 12 -7.58 -4.93 7.68
C THR A 12 -8.77 -4.23 8.35
N THR A 13 -8.89 -4.31 9.66
CA THR A 13 -10.05 -3.78 10.40
C THR A 13 -9.72 -2.63 11.33
N SER A 14 -8.45 -2.45 11.66
CA SER A 14 -8.01 -1.43 12.59
C SER A 14 -6.58 -0.96 12.32
N SER A 15 -6.30 0.27 12.72
CA SER A 15 -4.95 0.82 12.79
C SER A 15 -4.48 0.84 14.23
N ARG A 16 -3.19 0.59 14.46
CA ARG A 16 -2.59 0.55 15.80
C ARG A 16 -1.25 1.27 15.79
N ALA A 17 -0.93 1.95 16.88
CA ALA A 17 0.39 2.49 17.17
C ALA A 17 0.89 1.92 18.50
N ILE A 18 2.12 1.43 18.52
CA ILE A 18 2.77 0.86 19.71
C ILE A 18 4.10 1.55 19.91
N LEU A 19 4.33 2.05 21.12
CA LEU A 19 5.58 2.67 21.51
C LEU A 19 6.42 1.68 22.32
N PHE A 20 7.65 1.45 21.86
CA PHE A 20 8.62 0.58 22.52
C PHE A 20 9.79 1.39 23.07
N ASP A 21 10.30 1.01 24.25
CA ASP A 21 11.58 1.50 24.75
C ASP A 21 12.75 0.75 24.10
N ARG A 22 13.99 1.16 24.44
CA ARG A 22 15.23 0.55 23.91
C ARG A 22 15.42 -0.92 24.31
N HIS A 23 14.67 -1.42 25.28
CA HIS A 23 14.70 -2.80 25.75
C HIS A 23 13.59 -3.66 25.12
N GLY A 24 12.77 -3.08 24.26
CA GLY A 24 11.64 -3.75 23.62
C GLY A 24 10.38 -3.84 24.49
N HIS A 25 10.32 -3.14 25.64
CA HIS A 25 9.13 -3.08 26.45
C HIS A 25 8.11 -2.09 25.86
N ILE A 26 6.85 -2.50 25.84
CA ILE A 26 5.75 -1.64 25.41
C ILE A 26 5.52 -0.54 26.47
N LYS A 27 5.62 0.71 26.06
CA LYS A 27 5.35 1.90 26.86
C LYS A 27 3.93 2.43 26.67
N GLY A 28 3.32 2.14 25.53
CA GLY A 28 1.97 2.52 25.21
C GLY A 28 1.48 1.83 23.94
N SER A 29 0.18 1.67 23.83
CA SER A 29 -0.49 1.14 22.64
C SER A 29 -1.87 1.79 22.50
N VAL A 30 -2.20 2.19 21.26
CA VAL A 30 -3.51 2.73 20.90
C VAL A 30 -3.96 2.07 19.62
N ALA A 31 -5.23 1.69 19.54
CA ALA A 31 -5.83 1.11 18.34
C ALA A 31 -7.17 1.80 18.04
N ARG A 32 -7.51 1.91 16.75
CA ARG A 32 -8.79 2.44 16.27
C ARG A 32 -9.27 1.59 15.10
N GLU A 33 -10.54 1.21 15.14
CA GLU A 33 -11.23 0.62 14.01
C GLU A 33 -11.57 1.71 12.97
N PHE A 34 -11.78 1.28 11.72
CA PHE A 34 -12.29 2.14 10.64
C PHE A 34 -13.35 1.39 9.82
N PRO A 35 -14.22 2.11 9.10
CA PRO A 35 -15.31 1.52 8.35
C PRO A 35 -14.83 0.56 7.27
N GLN A 36 -15.52 -0.57 7.13
CA GLN A 36 -15.40 -1.49 6.01
C GLN A 36 -16.48 -1.15 4.99
N ILE A 37 -16.12 -1.05 3.71
CA ILE A 37 -17.03 -0.66 2.63
C ILE A 37 -17.24 -1.85 1.70
N TYR A 38 -18.50 -2.23 1.50
CA TYR A 38 -18.92 -3.36 0.64
C TYR A 38 -19.88 -2.87 -0.45
N PRO A 39 -19.37 -2.29 -1.56
CA PRO A 39 -20.24 -1.68 -2.58
C PRO A 39 -21.12 -2.68 -3.32
N ARG A 40 -20.63 -3.92 -3.49
CA ARG A 40 -21.32 -5.05 -4.15
C ARG A 40 -20.85 -6.38 -3.55
N GLU A 41 -21.55 -7.44 -3.87
CA GLU A 41 -21.10 -8.80 -3.50
C GLU A 41 -19.67 -9.06 -4.02
N GLY A 42 -18.82 -9.56 -3.15
CA GLY A 42 -17.41 -9.84 -3.45
C GLY A 42 -16.50 -8.62 -3.56
N TRP A 43 -17.03 -7.40 -3.39
CA TRP A 43 -16.24 -6.18 -3.39
C TRP A 43 -15.96 -5.68 -1.99
N VAL A 44 -14.71 -5.34 -1.72
CA VAL A 44 -14.28 -4.82 -0.41
C VAL A 44 -13.38 -3.61 -0.65
N GLU A 45 -13.70 -2.52 0.03
CA GLU A 45 -12.99 -1.26 -0.07
C GLU A 45 -12.71 -0.65 1.30
N HIS A 46 -11.65 0.17 1.36
CA HIS A 46 -11.36 1.07 2.47
C HIS A 46 -11.17 2.50 1.95
N ASP A 47 -11.63 3.49 2.70
CA ASP A 47 -11.28 4.88 2.42
C ASP A 47 -9.81 5.12 2.79
N PRO A 48 -8.94 5.53 1.85
CA PRO A 48 -7.54 5.85 2.15
C PRO A 48 -7.39 6.97 3.20
N THR A 49 -8.39 7.84 3.30
CA THR A 49 -8.41 8.90 4.30
C THR A 49 -8.64 8.33 5.70
N ASP A 50 -9.50 7.33 5.84
CA ASP A 50 -9.72 6.63 7.11
C ASP A 50 -8.48 5.83 7.54
N ILE A 51 -7.83 5.14 6.59
CA ILE A 51 -6.54 4.48 6.82
C ILE A 51 -5.52 5.46 7.39
N TRP A 52 -5.37 6.63 6.76
CA TRP A 52 -4.44 7.66 7.20
C TRP A 52 -4.83 8.26 8.55
N SER A 53 -6.06 8.74 8.67
CA SER A 53 -6.52 9.46 9.87
C SER A 53 -6.51 8.59 11.13
N THR A 54 -6.88 7.31 11.03
CA THR A 54 -6.83 6.38 12.16
C THR A 54 -5.39 6.04 12.53
N THR A 55 -4.50 5.82 11.54
CA THR A 55 -3.08 5.56 11.79
C THR A 55 -2.40 6.76 12.44
N TYR A 56 -2.57 7.95 11.87
CA TYR A 56 -2.03 9.20 12.41
C TYR A 56 -2.59 9.51 13.81
N GLY A 57 -3.91 9.33 13.98
CA GLY A 57 -4.56 9.52 15.27
C GLY A 57 -4.03 8.58 16.35
N CYS A 58 -3.81 7.29 16.05
CA CYS A 58 -3.18 6.35 16.99
C CYS A 58 -1.74 6.76 17.33
N MET A 59 -0.97 7.21 16.33
CA MET A 59 0.40 7.69 16.52
C MET A 59 0.45 8.87 17.49
N MET A 60 -0.33 9.90 17.24
CA MET A 60 -0.35 11.10 18.07
C MET A 60 -0.86 10.80 19.49
N GLU A 61 -1.87 9.96 19.60
CA GLU A 61 -2.46 9.61 20.90
C GLU A 61 -1.50 8.78 21.77
N VAL A 62 -0.76 7.82 21.18
CA VAL A 62 0.18 7.00 21.97
C VAL A 62 1.34 7.85 22.47
N ILE A 63 1.82 8.82 21.68
CA ILE A 63 2.86 9.77 22.11
C ILE A 63 2.36 10.60 23.28
N ALA A 64 1.18 11.21 23.15
CA ALA A 64 0.59 12.06 24.17
C ALA A 64 0.33 11.30 25.49
N LYS A 65 -0.28 10.11 25.40
CA LYS A 65 -0.57 9.26 26.58
C LYS A 65 0.68 8.73 27.28
N SER A 66 1.76 8.53 26.53
CA SER A 66 3.05 8.05 27.09
C SER A 66 3.85 9.16 27.74
N GLY A 67 3.44 10.42 27.61
CA GLY A 67 4.12 11.57 28.21
C GLY A 67 5.52 11.82 27.66
N ILE A 68 5.82 11.35 26.46
CA ILE A 68 7.10 11.57 25.77
C ILE A 68 7.01 12.71 24.78
N HIS A 69 8.17 13.24 24.40
CA HIS A 69 8.28 14.19 23.31
C HIS A 69 8.66 13.46 22.02
N GLU A 70 8.11 13.88 20.87
CA GLU A 70 8.37 13.24 19.57
C GLU A 70 9.87 13.16 19.22
N SER A 71 10.67 14.13 19.68
CA SER A 71 12.12 14.12 19.46
C SER A 71 12.85 12.95 20.16
N GLU A 72 12.19 12.27 21.10
CA GLU A 72 12.73 11.08 21.76
C GLU A 72 12.52 9.80 20.94
N ILE A 73 11.71 9.87 19.87
CA ILE A 73 11.48 8.76 18.94
C ILE A 73 12.66 8.67 17.97
N SER A 74 13.31 7.53 17.91
CA SER A 74 14.45 7.26 17.03
C SER A 74 14.04 6.91 15.62
N SER A 75 12.96 6.16 15.48
CA SER A 75 12.46 5.64 14.20
C SER A 75 11.00 5.22 14.28
N ILE A 76 10.37 5.16 13.11
CA ILE A 76 9.03 4.62 12.92
C ILE A 76 9.15 3.39 12.04
N GLY A 77 8.60 2.26 12.49
CA GLY A 77 8.42 1.06 11.69
C GLY A 77 6.96 0.94 11.26
N ILE A 78 6.73 0.49 10.03
CA ILE A 78 5.38 0.31 9.48
C ILE A 78 5.19 -1.16 9.11
N THR A 79 4.12 -1.76 9.58
CA THR A 79 3.56 -3.00 9.05
C THR A 79 2.12 -2.75 8.62
N ASN A 80 1.64 -3.48 7.62
CA ASN A 80 0.36 -3.18 6.99
C ASN A 80 -0.35 -4.42 6.47
N GLN A 81 -1.66 -4.30 6.25
CA GLN A 81 -2.39 -5.23 5.41
C GLN A 81 -1.76 -5.21 4.01
N ARG A 82 -1.26 -6.37 3.55
CA ARG A 82 -0.60 -6.47 2.25
C ARG A 82 -1.62 -6.52 1.11
N GLU A 83 -1.14 -6.34 -0.11
CA GLU A 83 -1.90 -6.44 -1.37
C GLU A 83 -3.05 -5.42 -1.54
N THR A 84 -3.56 -4.84 -0.47
CA THR A 84 -4.53 -3.74 -0.55
C THR A 84 -3.90 -2.59 -1.33
N THR A 85 -4.59 -2.14 -2.38
CA THR A 85 -4.03 -1.24 -3.38
C THR A 85 -4.66 0.14 -3.27
N VAL A 86 -3.83 1.16 -3.13
CA VAL A 86 -4.21 2.58 -3.09
C VAL A 86 -3.68 3.27 -4.34
N LEU A 87 -4.51 4.09 -4.99
CA LEU A 87 -4.11 4.95 -6.11
C LEU A 87 -4.43 6.40 -5.75
N TRP A 88 -3.49 7.30 -6.03
CA TRP A 88 -3.66 8.72 -5.73
C TRP A 88 -2.98 9.62 -6.76
N ASN A 89 -3.46 10.85 -6.87
CA ASN A 89 -2.79 11.87 -7.65
C ASN A 89 -1.49 12.29 -6.94
N ARG A 90 -0.37 12.13 -7.60
CA ARG A 90 0.98 12.39 -7.07
C ARG A 90 1.21 13.86 -6.75
N GLU A 91 0.59 14.78 -7.48
CA GLU A 91 0.77 16.22 -7.30
C GLU A 91 -0.09 16.75 -6.13
N THR A 92 -1.31 16.24 -6.01
CA THR A 92 -2.27 16.75 -5.02
C THR A 92 -2.35 15.89 -3.76
N GLY A 93 -1.90 14.64 -3.82
CA GLY A 93 -2.07 13.67 -2.75
C GLY A 93 -3.51 13.16 -2.58
N ALA A 94 -4.43 13.53 -3.48
CA ALA A 94 -5.80 13.09 -3.41
C ALA A 94 -5.95 11.63 -3.88
N PRO A 95 -6.60 10.74 -3.09
CA PRO A 95 -6.96 9.42 -3.55
C PRO A 95 -7.83 9.48 -4.81
N LEU A 96 -7.57 8.59 -5.78
CA LEU A 96 -8.37 8.51 -7.00
C LEU A 96 -9.73 7.87 -6.72
N MET A 97 -9.75 6.93 -5.81
CA MET A 97 -10.92 6.19 -5.33
C MET A 97 -10.61 5.51 -4.00
N ASN A 98 -11.58 4.80 -3.44
CA ASN A 98 -11.33 3.93 -2.30
C ASN A 98 -10.27 2.87 -2.62
N ALA A 99 -9.46 2.52 -1.62
CA ALA A 99 -8.49 1.44 -1.72
C ALA A 99 -9.21 0.11 -1.99
N ILE A 100 -8.69 -0.67 -2.94
CA ILE A 100 -9.22 -2.00 -3.24
C ILE A 100 -8.53 -2.99 -2.32
N VAL A 101 -9.31 -3.57 -1.38
CA VAL A 101 -8.79 -4.45 -0.34
C VAL A 101 -8.36 -5.79 -0.92
N TRP A 102 -7.40 -6.44 -0.29
CA TRP A 102 -6.86 -7.75 -0.70
C TRP A 102 -7.93 -8.83 -0.89
N GLN A 103 -9.02 -8.79 -0.13
CA GLN A 103 -10.16 -9.71 -0.21
C GLN A 103 -11.06 -9.47 -1.43
N CYS A 104 -10.95 -8.30 -2.07
CA CYS A 104 -11.85 -7.90 -3.14
C CYS A 104 -11.67 -8.75 -4.40
N ARG A 105 -12.78 -9.27 -4.92
CA ARG A 105 -12.80 -10.16 -6.10
C ARG A 105 -13.13 -9.46 -7.43
N ARG A 106 -13.24 -8.11 -7.45
CA ARG A 106 -13.64 -7.37 -8.67
C ARG A 106 -12.73 -7.58 -9.88
N SER A 107 -11.47 -7.90 -9.66
CA SER A 107 -10.50 -8.20 -10.72
C SER A 107 -10.42 -9.67 -11.12
N ALA A 108 -11.28 -10.55 -10.57
CA ALA A 108 -11.23 -11.99 -10.84
C ALA A 108 -11.38 -12.29 -12.34
N GLY A 109 -12.32 -11.64 -13.04
CA GLY A 109 -12.51 -11.83 -14.48
C GLY A 109 -11.29 -11.44 -15.32
N ILE A 110 -10.50 -10.45 -14.90
CA ILE A 110 -9.24 -10.08 -15.56
C ILE A 110 -8.23 -11.22 -15.43
N ILE A 111 -8.13 -11.82 -14.24
CA ILE A 111 -7.21 -12.92 -13.98
C ILE A 111 -7.65 -14.20 -14.71
N GLU A 112 -8.95 -14.47 -14.77
CA GLU A 112 -9.52 -15.62 -15.48
C GLU A 112 -9.28 -15.55 -16.98
N ALA A 113 -9.31 -14.34 -17.55
CA ALA A 113 -9.07 -14.08 -18.97
C ALA A 113 -7.60 -14.23 -19.40
N LEU A 114 -6.65 -14.35 -18.47
CA LEU A 114 -5.24 -14.55 -18.81
C LEU A 114 -5.02 -15.88 -19.55
N THR A 115 -4.27 -15.82 -20.64
CA THR A 115 -3.81 -16.98 -21.39
C THR A 115 -2.79 -17.80 -20.59
N ASP A 116 -2.57 -19.05 -20.97
CA ASP A 116 -1.56 -19.90 -20.35
C ASP A 116 -0.15 -19.34 -20.50
N SER A 117 0.13 -18.66 -21.61
CA SER A 117 1.41 -17.97 -21.85
C SER A 117 1.61 -16.83 -20.88
N GLU A 118 0.60 -15.97 -20.68
CA GLU A 118 0.66 -14.85 -19.74
C GLU A 118 0.82 -15.33 -18.30
N ARG A 119 0.07 -16.36 -17.91
CA ARG A 119 0.20 -17.00 -16.59
C ARG A 119 1.62 -17.53 -16.35
N SER A 120 2.21 -18.16 -17.37
CA SER A 120 3.57 -18.69 -17.30
C SER A 120 4.61 -17.57 -17.14
N ILE A 121 4.45 -16.48 -17.89
CA ILE A 121 5.33 -15.30 -17.78
C ILE A 121 5.23 -14.66 -16.39
N ILE A 122 4.02 -14.47 -15.88
CA ILE A 122 3.81 -13.90 -14.55
C ILE A 122 4.50 -14.79 -13.49
N LYS A 123 4.28 -16.10 -13.55
CA LYS A 123 4.90 -17.04 -12.61
C LYS A 123 6.42 -17.02 -12.69
N GLU A 124 6.97 -17.00 -13.90
CA GLU A 124 8.42 -16.94 -14.11
C GLU A 124 9.04 -15.67 -13.52
N LYS A 125 8.42 -14.52 -13.78
CA LYS A 125 8.96 -13.21 -13.39
C LYS A 125 8.70 -12.84 -11.94
N THR A 126 7.62 -13.33 -11.33
CA THR A 126 7.21 -12.91 -9.98
C THR A 126 7.23 -14.04 -8.96
N GLY A 127 7.27 -15.30 -9.40
CA GLY A 127 7.10 -16.47 -8.56
C GLY A 127 5.65 -16.70 -8.10
N LEU A 128 4.70 -15.83 -8.46
CA LEU A 128 3.32 -15.87 -8.01
C LEU A 128 2.43 -16.59 -9.02
N ILE A 129 1.43 -17.30 -8.50
CA ILE A 129 0.31 -17.78 -9.31
C ILE A 129 -0.69 -16.64 -9.44
N PRO A 130 -1.08 -16.24 -10.68
CA PRO A 130 -2.02 -15.14 -10.87
C PRO A 130 -3.33 -15.32 -10.09
N ASP A 131 -3.68 -14.33 -9.28
CA ASP A 131 -4.92 -14.27 -8.51
C ASP A 131 -5.38 -12.82 -8.32
N ALA A 132 -6.69 -12.61 -8.22
CA ALA A 132 -7.29 -11.31 -7.91
C ALA A 132 -6.87 -10.73 -6.55
N TYR A 133 -6.26 -11.56 -5.71
CA TYR A 133 -5.66 -11.19 -4.43
C TYR A 133 -4.58 -10.11 -4.59
N PHE A 134 -3.75 -10.18 -5.63
CA PHE A 134 -2.60 -9.30 -5.84
C PHE A 134 -2.97 -7.96 -6.48
N SER A 135 -2.08 -6.98 -6.33
CA SER A 135 -2.32 -5.58 -6.73
C SER A 135 -2.48 -5.39 -8.25
N ALA A 136 -1.74 -6.13 -9.09
CA ALA A 136 -1.74 -5.91 -10.54
C ALA A 136 -3.13 -6.01 -11.17
N GLY A 137 -3.93 -7.02 -10.82
CA GLY A 137 -5.29 -7.16 -11.32
C GLY A 137 -6.20 -6.00 -10.88
N LYS A 138 -6.00 -5.48 -9.66
CA LYS A 138 -6.74 -4.33 -9.13
C LYS A 138 -6.40 -3.05 -9.89
N ILE A 139 -5.12 -2.82 -10.17
CA ILE A 139 -4.65 -1.66 -10.96
C ILE A 139 -5.21 -1.73 -12.37
N LYS A 140 -5.14 -2.89 -13.01
CA LYS A 140 -5.74 -3.10 -14.36
C LYS A 140 -7.23 -2.79 -14.34
N TRP A 141 -7.96 -3.27 -13.32
CA TRP A 141 -9.37 -2.95 -13.17
C TRP A 141 -9.63 -1.45 -13.06
N VAL A 142 -8.81 -0.72 -12.29
CA VAL A 142 -8.94 0.75 -12.16
C VAL A 142 -8.74 1.43 -13.51
N PHE A 143 -7.76 1.03 -14.30
CA PHE A 143 -7.53 1.58 -15.63
C PHE A 143 -8.68 1.33 -16.61
N ASP A 144 -9.40 0.23 -16.44
CA ASP A 144 -10.50 -0.14 -17.32
C ASP A 144 -11.84 0.46 -16.90
N ASN A 145 -11.99 0.92 -15.65
CA ASN A 145 -13.28 1.27 -15.07
C ASN A 145 -13.34 2.66 -14.40
N VAL A 146 -12.20 3.33 -14.24
CA VAL A 146 -12.16 4.65 -13.58
C VAL A 146 -11.73 5.71 -14.58
N ASP A 147 -12.64 6.62 -14.87
CA ASP A 147 -12.40 7.71 -15.83
C ASP A 147 -11.19 8.57 -15.42
N GLY A 148 -10.33 8.88 -16.38
CA GLY A 148 -9.15 9.70 -16.18
C GLY A 148 -7.95 8.97 -15.55
N ALA A 149 -8.10 7.71 -15.09
CA ALA A 149 -7.00 6.96 -14.47
C ALA A 149 -5.82 6.76 -15.43
N ARG A 150 -6.11 6.37 -16.68
CA ARG A 150 -5.10 6.20 -17.73
C ARG A 150 -4.40 7.50 -18.07
N GLU A 151 -5.16 8.58 -18.25
CA GLU A 151 -4.61 9.89 -18.55
C GLU A 151 -3.67 10.40 -17.44
N LEU A 152 -4.06 10.23 -16.17
CA LEU A 152 -3.19 10.56 -15.04
C LEU A 152 -1.90 9.73 -15.05
N ALA A 153 -1.99 8.44 -15.39
CA ALA A 153 -0.83 7.56 -15.47
C ALA A 153 0.10 7.95 -16.64
N GLU A 154 -0.45 8.20 -17.83
CA GLU A 154 0.30 8.62 -19.04
C GLU A 154 1.02 9.94 -18.81
N ASN A 155 0.41 10.86 -18.08
CA ASN A 155 1.00 12.14 -17.70
C ASN A 155 1.97 12.05 -16.51
N GLY A 156 2.23 10.85 -15.97
CA GLY A 156 3.14 10.63 -14.83
C GLY A 156 2.60 11.17 -13.49
N LYS A 157 1.30 11.48 -13.42
CA LYS A 157 0.65 12.08 -12.27
C LYS A 157 -0.05 11.07 -11.36
N LEU A 158 -0.19 9.82 -11.77
CA LEU A 158 -0.74 8.76 -10.96
C LEU A 158 0.35 8.07 -10.15
N ALA A 159 0.12 7.93 -8.86
CA ALA A 159 0.85 7.03 -7.99
C ALA A 159 -0.03 5.86 -7.59
N PHE A 160 0.58 4.70 -7.39
CA PHE A 160 -0.06 3.57 -6.75
C PHE A 160 0.87 2.95 -5.72
N GLY A 161 0.33 2.22 -4.79
CA GLY A 161 1.11 1.44 -3.83
C GLY A 161 0.24 0.56 -2.96
N THR A 162 0.88 -0.28 -2.19
CA THR A 162 0.31 -0.93 -1.04
C THR A 162 0.19 0.08 0.12
N VAL A 163 -0.45 -0.28 1.20
CA VAL A 163 -0.78 0.66 2.29
C VAL A 163 0.48 1.30 2.91
N ASP A 164 1.60 0.58 2.97
CA ASP A 164 2.88 1.15 3.40
C ASP A 164 3.29 2.36 2.57
N SER A 165 3.20 2.25 1.24
CA SER A 165 3.53 3.36 0.33
C SER A 165 2.64 4.57 0.56
N TRP A 166 1.34 4.35 0.78
CA TRP A 166 0.40 5.41 1.12
C TRP A 166 0.77 6.10 2.43
N LEU A 167 1.06 5.33 3.48
CA LEU A 167 1.45 5.88 4.79
C LEU A 167 2.79 6.62 4.73
N ILE A 168 3.79 6.06 4.04
CA ILE A 168 5.09 6.73 3.84
C ILE A 168 4.89 8.04 3.10
N TYR A 169 4.11 8.03 2.01
CA TYR A 169 3.81 9.25 1.27
C TYR A 169 3.12 10.30 2.14
N LYS A 170 2.14 9.92 2.94
CA LYS A 170 1.45 10.84 3.86
C LYS A 170 2.35 11.39 4.97
N LEU A 171 3.31 10.60 5.44
CA LEU A 171 4.25 11.01 6.49
C LEU A 171 5.41 11.88 5.98
N THR A 172 5.88 11.62 4.76
CA THR A 172 7.16 12.16 4.28
C THR A 172 7.10 12.91 2.95
N GLY A 173 6.02 12.72 2.17
CA GLY A 173 5.94 13.17 0.78
C GLY A 173 6.65 12.25 -0.22
N GLU A 174 7.38 11.23 0.26
CA GLU A 174 8.11 10.30 -0.60
C GLU A 174 7.25 9.09 -1.00
N HIS A 175 7.37 8.69 -2.26
CA HIS A 175 6.71 7.50 -2.79
C HIS A 175 7.67 6.33 -2.76
N ALA A 176 7.60 5.51 -1.74
CA ALA A 176 8.48 4.36 -1.52
C ALA A 176 7.72 3.15 -0.99
N THR A 177 8.32 1.99 -1.09
CA THR A 177 7.82 0.71 -0.53
C THR A 177 8.98 -0.15 -0.07
N ASP A 178 8.69 -1.26 0.59
CA ASP A 178 9.66 -2.30 0.90
C ASP A 178 9.57 -3.50 -0.07
N ARG A 179 10.57 -4.39 -0.01
CA ARG A 179 10.61 -5.59 -0.86
C ARG A 179 9.46 -6.55 -0.58
N THR A 180 9.03 -6.66 0.66
CA THR A 180 7.98 -7.59 1.08
C THR A 180 6.63 -7.18 0.47
N ASN A 181 6.29 -5.90 0.55
CA ASN A 181 5.09 -5.37 -0.09
C ASN A 181 5.21 -5.40 -1.62
N ALA A 182 6.34 -4.98 -2.18
CA ALA A 182 6.57 -4.99 -3.63
C ALA A 182 6.42 -6.39 -4.23
N SER A 183 6.96 -7.43 -3.60
CA SER A 183 6.88 -8.82 -4.06
C SER A 183 5.44 -9.38 -4.10
N ARG A 184 4.51 -8.72 -3.43
CA ARG A 184 3.09 -9.13 -3.36
C ARG A 184 2.18 -8.36 -4.31
N THR A 185 2.74 -7.55 -5.19
CA THR A 185 1.96 -6.78 -6.17
C THR A 185 1.63 -7.57 -7.44
N MET A 186 2.32 -8.66 -7.70
CA MET A 186 2.31 -9.39 -8.98
C MET A 186 2.81 -8.53 -10.15
N LEU A 187 3.57 -7.48 -9.86
CA LEU A 187 4.29 -6.69 -10.85
C LEU A 187 5.75 -7.13 -10.86
N PRO A 188 6.34 -7.39 -12.04
CA PRO A 188 7.73 -7.79 -12.09
C PRO A 188 8.65 -6.67 -11.60
N ALA A 189 9.75 -7.06 -10.93
CA ALA A 189 10.88 -6.17 -10.75
C ALA A 189 11.42 -5.77 -12.14
N ASP A 190 12.18 -4.68 -12.22
CA ASP A 190 12.76 -4.23 -13.47
C ASP A 190 13.55 -5.33 -14.22
N GLU A 191 13.76 -5.14 -15.52
CA GLU A 191 14.40 -6.11 -16.41
C GLU A 191 15.81 -6.55 -15.96
N HIS A 192 16.37 -5.90 -14.97
CA HIS A 192 17.74 -6.11 -14.52
C HIS A 192 17.83 -6.93 -13.24
N GLY A 193 16.71 -7.38 -12.66
CA GLY A 193 16.72 -8.14 -11.40
C GLY A 193 17.52 -7.43 -10.31
N ARG A 194 17.90 -6.20 -10.57
CA ARG A 194 18.68 -5.41 -9.65
C ARG A 194 17.79 -5.02 -8.52
N GLU A 195 18.10 -5.64 -7.44
CA GLU A 195 17.81 -5.19 -6.11
C GLU A 195 17.09 -3.84 -6.12
N ALA A 196 15.86 -3.85 -5.68
CA ALA A 196 15.21 -2.68 -5.14
C ALA A 196 16.06 -2.14 -4.00
N ASN A 197 17.22 -1.61 -4.37
CA ASN A 197 18.23 -1.13 -3.47
C ASN A 197 17.81 0.25 -3.00
N ARG A 198 17.47 0.35 -1.74
CA ARG A 198 17.37 1.53 -0.86
C ARG A 198 16.55 2.74 -1.34
N GLU A 199 16.22 2.87 -2.62
CA GLU A 199 15.42 3.94 -3.21
C GLU A 199 14.51 3.40 -4.31
N GLN A 200 13.64 2.43 -3.99
CA GLN A 200 12.62 2.02 -4.95
C GLN A 200 11.56 3.11 -5.09
N LYS A 201 11.89 4.08 -5.93
CA LYS A 201 10.87 4.98 -6.47
C LYS A 201 10.03 4.15 -7.43
N TRP A 202 8.77 3.97 -7.11
CA TRP A 202 7.78 3.48 -8.05
C TRP A 202 7.71 4.48 -9.21
N THR A 203 8.51 4.26 -10.25
CA THR A 203 8.38 5.08 -11.45
C THR A 203 7.29 4.45 -12.31
N SER A 204 6.29 5.23 -12.67
CA SER A 204 5.17 4.87 -13.54
C SER A 204 5.60 4.37 -14.92
N TYR A 205 6.89 4.43 -15.23
CA TYR A 205 7.40 4.24 -16.58
C TYR A 205 7.61 2.77 -16.98
N ASP A 206 8.08 1.91 -16.08
CA ASP A 206 8.50 0.55 -16.46
C ASP A 206 7.35 -0.48 -16.45
N ASN A 207 6.26 -0.21 -15.73
CA ASN A 207 5.13 -1.12 -15.66
C ASN A 207 4.10 -0.95 -16.78
N ARG A 208 4.25 0.03 -17.70
CA ARG A 208 3.32 0.26 -18.81
C ARG A 208 3.23 -0.93 -19.76
N ARG A 209 4.35 -1.59 -20.06
CA ARG A 209 4.41 -2.73 -20.99
C ARG A 209 3.64 -3.96 -20.50
N TYR A 210 3.53 -4.12 -19.18
CA TYR A 210 2.88 -5.30 -18.58
C TYR A 210 1.42 -5.08 -18.24
N LEU A 211 0.99 -3.81 -18.13
CA LEU A 211 -0.40 -3.46 -17.80
C LEU A 211 -1.21 -3.02 -19.02
N PHE A 212 -0.57 -2.67 -20.12
CA PHE A 212 -1.20 -2.04 -21.29
C PHE A 212 -0.81 -2.69 -22.64
N GLY A 213 -0.04 -3.80 -22.64
CA GLY A 213 0.36 -4.54 -23.84
C GLY A 213 -0.79 -5.06 -24.65
#